data_054197b3db4c602253f86ea4a5e2fc41
#
_entry.id   054197b3db4c602253f86ea4a5e2fc41
#
_cell.length_a   1.000
_cell.length_b   1.000
_cell.length_c   1.000
_cell.angle_alpha   90.00
_cell.angle_beta   90.00
_cell.angle_gamma   90.00
#
_symmetry.space_group_name_H-M   'P 1'
#
loop_
_entity.id
_entity.type
_entity.pdbx_description
1 polymer ?
#
loop_
_entity_poly.entity_id
_entity_poly.type
_entity_poly.pdbx_seq_one_letter_code
_entity_poly.pdbx_strand_id
1 'polypeptide(L)'
;GKTRLVIEFAPSVKLEPSKLKLIGISPNTWELKFIGLESNSFNSIGEGNILRNSIKRTFEKINFQDLDISSLPNVPYGKYKVVIDPGHGGSDPGAVGINGLRETDIVLEVSKNVSEFLTKKGVKTILTRKHERTLDLQPRVTKANNSKADVFVSIHANATRGKREDVNGLETYYYSGSNGYSLAKNIHKQILIASSQSPDRGIKKSRFYVIRKSSMPAVLVE
;
A
#
# COMPACT_ATOMS: atom_id res chain seq x y z
N GLY A 1 31.34 1.10 10.56
CA GLY A 1 29.91 1.21 10.82
C GLY A 1 29.39 -0.03 11.53
N LYS A 2 28.43 0.14 12.43
CA LYS A 2 27.76 -1.00 13.11
C LYS A 2 26.56 -1.40 12.25
N THR A 3 26.51 -2.64 11.80
CA THR A 3 25.34 -3.21 11.12
C THR A 3 24.46 -3.89 12.16
N ARG A 4 23.18 -3.57 12.17
CA ARG A 4 22.19 -4.21 13.03
C ARG A 4 21.30 -5.10 12.16
N LEU A 5 21.23 -6.38 12.48
CA LEU A 5 20.25 -7.30 11.92
C LEU A 5 19.11 -7.42 12.92
N VAL A 6 17.88 -7.14 12.49
CA VAL A 6 16.67 -7.33 13.28
C VAL A 6 15.87 -8.44 12.60
N ILE A 7 15.52 -9.46 13.36
CA ILE A 7 14.68 -10.57 12.90
C ILE A 7 13.43 -10.55 13.77
N GLU A 8 12.28 -10.30 13.16
CA GLU A 8 10.99 -10.32 13.83
C GLU A 8 10.30 -11.67 13.58
N PHE A 9 9.77 -12.24 14.63
CA PHE A 9 9.02 -13.49 14.58
C PHE A 9 7.54 -13.21 14.83
N ALA A 10 6.70 -14.07 14.25
CA ALA A 10 5.27 -14.01 14.54
C ALA A 10 5.03 -14.16 16.05
N PRO A 11 4.01 -13.49 16.64
CA PRO A 11 3.73 -13.54 18.08
C PRO A 11 3.54 -14.94 18.66
N SER A 12 3.22 -15.91 17.82
CA SER A 12 3.08 -17.34 18.19
C SER A 12 4.42 -18.06 18.36
N VAL A 13 5.53 -17.48 17.91
CA VAL A 13 6.86 -18.10 17.98
C VAL A 13 7.55 -17.66 19.27
N LYS A 14 7.59 -18.55 20.26
CA LYS A 14 8.36 -18.32 21.48
C LYS A 14 9.80 -18.75 21.26
N LEU A 15 10.70 -17.77 21.19
CA LEU A 15 12.14 -18.01 21.09
C LEU A 15 12.78 -17.86 22.46
N GLU A 16 13.50 -18.93 22.88
CA GLU A 16 14.37 -18.86 24.04
C GLU A 16 15.76 -18.39 23.60
N PRO A 17 16.34 -17.35 24.22
CA PRO A 17 17.66 -16.84 23.85
C PRO A 17 18.75 -17.91 23.83
N SER A 18 18.64 -18.93 24.71
CA SER A 18 19.55 -20.07 24.79
C SER A 18 19.56 -20.96 23.53
N LYS A 19 18.51 -20.87 22.72
CA LYS A 19 18.36 -21.64 21.47
C LYS A 19 18.83 -20.89 20.23
N LEU A 20 19.40 -19.69 20.40
CA LEU A 20 19.97 -18.88 19.33
C LEU A 20 21.50 -18.97 19.38
N LYS A 21 22.12 -19.39 18.28
CA LYS A 21 23.59 -19.37 18.13
C LYS A 21 23.99 -18.58 16.90
N LEU A 22 24.80 -17.56 17.10
CA LEU A 22 25.46 -16.80 16.03
C LEU A 22 26.88 -17.33 15.88
N ILE A 23 27.20 -17.88 14.71
CA ILE A 23 28.48 -18.51 14.41
C ILE A 23 29.16 -17.72 13.29
N GLY A 24 30.35 -17.16 13.56
CA GLY A 24 31.19 -16.57 12.52
C GLY A 24 31.83 -17.66 11.68
N ILE A 25 31.59 -17.68 10.38
CA ILE A 25 32.16 -18.63 9.42
C ILE A 25 33.41 -18.03 8.76
N SER A 26 33.36 -16.74 8.48
CA SER A 26 34.47 -15.97 7.92
C SER A 26 34.36 -14.51 8.36
N PRO A 27 35.33 -13.62 8.09
CA PRO A 27 35.26 -12.21 8.46
C PRO A 27 33.97 -11.51 8.00
N ASN A 28 33.36 -11.99 6.91
CA ASN A 28 32.19 -11.38 6.28
C ASN A 28 30.95 -12.30 6.22
N THR A 29 31.04 -13.51 6.82
CA THR A 29 29.97 -14.51 6.76
C THR A 29 29.63 -15.02 8.15
N TRP A 30 28.35 -14.89 8.52
CA TRP A 30 27.84 -15.33 9.82
C TRP A 30 26.65 -16.23 9.61
N GLU A 31 26.54 -17.28 10.38
CA GLU A 31 25.42 -18.20 10.42
C GLU A 31 24.64 -18.00 11.70
N LEU A 32 23.34 -17.80 11.60
CA LEU A 32 22.44 -17.75 12.75
C LEU A 32 21.65 -19.06 12.80
N LYS A 33 21.92 -19.87 13.85
CA LYS A 33 21.22 -21.15 14.08
C LYS A 33 20.12 -20.99 15.11
N PHE A 34 18.96 -21.53 14.78
CA PHE A 34 17.82 -21.71 15.68
C PHE A 34 17.76 -23.18 16.07
N ILE A 35 17.95 -23.49 17.36
CA ILE A 35 17.95 -24.86 17.86
C ILE A 35 16.54 -25.21 18.31
N GLY A 36 15.98 -26.31 17.80
CA GLY A 36 14.67 -26.83 18.22
C GLY A 36 13.46 -26.21 17.52
N LEU A 37 13.67 -25.50 16.41
CA LEU A 37 12.60 -25.18 15.46
C LEU A 37 12.58 -26.29 14.40
N GLU A 38 11.44 -26.95 14.23
CA GLU A 38 11.30 -28.01 13.23
C GLU A 38 11.35 -27.39 11.81
N SER A 39 12.00 -28.11 10.89
CA SER A 39 12.23 -27.67 9.50
C SER A 39 10.93 -27.37 8.72
N ASN A 40 9.81 -27.93 9.16
CA ASN A 40 8.49 -27.67 8.57
C ASN A 40 7.96 -26.25 8.83
N SER A 41 8.59 -25.51 9.75
CA SER A 41 8.28 -24.10 10.03
C SER A 41 8.99 -23.12 9.09
N PHE A 42 9.93 -23.61 8.29
CA PHE A 42 10.70 -22.80 7.34
C PHE A 42 10.60 -23.42 5.96
N ASN A 43 9.68 -22.93 5.14
CA ASN A 43 9.81 -23.16 3.71
C ASN A 43 11.04 -22.43 3.22
N SER A 44 11.90 -23.12 2.45
CA SER A 44 13.13 -22.57 1.88
C SER A 44 12.85 -21.26 1.15
N ILE A 45 13.48 -20.21 1.66
CA ILE A 45 13.28 -18.86 1.20
C ILE A 45 14.20 -18.60 0.01
N GLY A 46 13.69 -18.84 -1.18
CA GLY A 46 14.31 -18.38 -2.42
C GLY A 46 14.11 -16.86 -2.58
N GLU A 47 15.16 -16.18 -2.97
CA GLU A 47 15.23 -14.73 -3.09
C GLU A 47 14.04 -14.12 -3.87
N GLY A 48 13.44 -13.08 -3.35
CA GLY A 48 12.51 -12.20 -4.05
C GLY A 48 11.07 -12.66 -4.24
N ASN A 49 10.78 -13.97 -4.31
CA ASN A 49 9.42 -14.48 -4.55
C ASN A 49 8.57 -14.62 -3.27
N ILE A 50 9.19 -14.66 -2.12
CA ILE A 50 8.51 -14.98 -0.86
C ILE A 50 7.75 -13.79 -0.31
N LEU A 51 8.29 -12.60 -0.43
CA LEU A 51 7.57 -11.42 0.01
C LEU A 51 6.35 -11.16 -0.84
N ARG A 52 6.44 -11.35 -2.14
CA ARG A 52 5.26 -11.30 -3.03
C ARG A 52 4.20 -12.30 -2.58
N ASN A 53 4.62 -13.51 -2.23
CA ASN A 53 3.72 -14.56 -1.73
C ASN A 53 3.22 -14.29 -0.31
N SER A 54 4.04 -13.69 0.58
CA SER A 54 3.63 -13.31 1.94
C SER A 54 2.64 -12.16 1.92
N ILE A 55 2.87 -11.14 1.09
CA ILE A 55 1.93 -10.04 0.90
C ILE A 55 0.64 -10.56 0.29
N LYS A 56 0.72 -11.36 -0.77
CA LYS A 56 -0.44 -12.00 -1.37
C LYS A 56 -1.20 -12.84 -0.35
N ARG A 57 -0.52 -13.67 0.46
CA ARG A 57 -1.12 -14.44 1.55
C ARG A 57 -1.65 -13.56 2.69
N THR A 58 -1.05 -12.42 2.98
CA THR A 58 -1.57 -11.49 3.99
C THR A 58 -2.83 -10.81 3.48
N PHE A 59 -2.85 -10.39 2.23
CA PHE A 59 -4.06 -9.86 1.59
C PHE A 59 -5.12 -10.95 1.36
N GLU A 60 -4.74 -12.20 1.06
CA GLU A 60 -5.65 -13.34 0.98
C GLU A 60 -6.21 -13.74 2.34
N LYS A 61 -5.47 -13.52 3.45
CA LYS A 61 -5.94 -13.76 4.83
C LYS A 61 -6.81 -12.64 5.36
N ILE A 62 -6.69 -11.42 4.85
CA ILE A 62 -7.69 -10.40 5.09
C ILE A 62 -8.87 -10.79 4.20
N ASN A 63 -9.77 -11.58 4.76
CA ASN A 63 -11.03 -11.89 4.11
C ASN A 63 -11.84 -10.59 4.07
N PHE A 64 -11.67 -9.84 2.99
CA PHE A 64 -12.43 -8.61 2.78
C PHE A 64 -13.93 -8.85 2.72
N GLN A 65 -14.37 -10.11 2.62
CA GLN A 65 -15.79 -10.50 2.74
C GLN A 65 -16.28 -10.36 4.19
N ASP A 66 -15.38 -10.42 5.17
CA ASP A 66 -15.70 -10.26 6.58
C ASP A 66 -15.79 -8.78 7.02
N LEU A 67 -15.39 -7.84 6.16
CA LEU A 67 -15.65 -6.42 6.41
C LEU A 67 -17.16 -6.18 6.28
N ASP A 68 -17.78 -5.84 7.38
CA ASP A 68 -19.18 -5.43 7.38
C ASP A 68 -19.34 -4.11 6.63
N ILE A 69 -19.53 -4.23 5.33
CA ILE A 69 -19.86 -3.11 4.45
C ILE A 69 -21.39 -2.92 4.32
N SER A 70 -22.18 -3.70 5.05
CA SER A 70 -23.66 -3.65 4.97
C SER A 70 -24.18 -2.28 5.37
N SER A 71 -23.52 -1.64 6.35
CA SER A 71 -23.85 -0.29 6.82
C SER A 71 -23.54 0.82 5.79
N LEU A 72 -22.74 0.54 4.78
CA LEU A 72 -22.43 1.52 3.74
C LEU A 72 -23.57 1.59 2.72
N PRO A 73 -23.97 2.81 2.30
CA PRO A 73 -25.08 2.97 1.37
C PRO A 73 -24.77 2.34 0.02
N ASN A 74 -25.75 1.63 -0.55
CA ASN A 74 -25.72 1.28 -1.95
C ASN A 74 -26.14 2.47 -2.79
N VAL A 75 -25.50 2.65 -3.93
CA VAL A 75 -25.89 3.68 -4.90
C VAL A 75 -26.37 3.02 -6.20
N PRO A 76 -27.24 3.67 -6.97
CA PRO A 76 -27.63 3.17 -8.28
C PRO A 76 -26.39 2.93 -9.14
N TYR A 77 -26.32 1.73 -9.74
CA TYR A 77 -25.13 1.31 -10.48
C TYR A 77 -24.78 2.32 -11.59
N GLY A 78 -23.51 2.73 -11.58
CA GLY A 78 -22.96 3.65 -12.57
C GLY A 78 -23.36 5.12 -12.40
N LYS A 79 -24.15 5.47 -11.37
CA LYS A 79 -24.45 6.86 -11.04
C LYS A 79 -23.17 7.66 -10.73
N TYR A 80 -22.23 7.02 -10.05
CA TYR A 80 -20.93 7.61 -9.76
C TYR A 80 -19.80 6.80 -10.41
N LYS A 81 -18.78 7.50 -10.85
CA LYS A 81 -17.60 6.93 -11.49
C LYS A 81 -16.32 7.41 -10.80
N VAL A 82 -15.50 6.48 -10.37
CA VAL A 82 -14.24 6.74 -9.67
C VAL A 82 -13.07 6.19 -10.48
N VAL A 83 -12.06 7.02 -10.71
CA VAL A 83 -10.76 6.55 -11.19
C VAL A 83 -9.87 6.28 -10.00
N ILE A 84 -9.33 5.09 -9.92
CA ILE A 84 -8.36 4.66 -8.93
C ILE A 84 -7.03 4.49 -9.65
N ASP A 85 -6.00 5.15 -9.14
CA ASP A 85 -4.67 5.17 -9.74
C ASP A 85 -3.65 4.52 -8.82
N PRO A 86 -3.32 3.23 -9.03
CA PRO A 86 -2.18 2.63 -8.34
C PRO A 86 -0.90 3.33 -8.74
N GLY A 87 -0.20 3.97 -7.79
CA GLY A 87 1.07 4.64 -8.04
C GLY A 87 2.12 3.72 -8.65
N HIS A 88 3.17 4.29 -9.25
CA HIS A 88 4.32 3.55 -9.77
C HIS A 88 3.96 2.48 -10.82
N GLY A 89 4.82 1.48 -10.99
CA GLY A 89 4.59 0.31 -11.85
C GLY A 89 5.70 0.02 -12.85
N GLY A 90 5.94 -1.25 -13.13
CA GLY A 90 6.94 -1.72 -14.09
C GLY A 90 8.37 -1.40 -13.65
N SER A 91 9.05 -0.55 -14.40
CA SER A 91 10.43 -0.10 -14.09
C SER A 91 10.51 0.83 -12.88
N ASP A 92 9.41 1.42 -12.45
CA ASP A 92 9.32 2.26 -11.25
C ASP A 92 8.73 1.44 -10.08
N PRO A 93 9.56 0.94 -9.15
CA PRO A 93 9.10 0.16 -8.01
C PRO A 93 8.41 1.02 -6.94
N GLY A 94 8.52 2.36 -7.01
CA GLY A 94 8.23 3.24 -5.89
C GLY A 94 9.22 3.07 -4.75
N ALA A 95 8.79 3.30 -3.54
CA ALA A 95 9.57 3.00 -2.35
C ALA A 95 9.85 1.50 -2.25
N VAL A 96 11.04 1.17 -1.78
CA VAL A 96 11.42 -0.22 -1.51
C VAL A 96 11.69 -0.35 -0.01
N GLY A 97 10.78 -1.02 0.66
CA GLY A 97 10.83 -1.25 2.09
C GLY A 97 11.73 -2.42 2.49
N ILE A 98 11.58 -2.82 3.74
CA ILE A 98 12.32 -3.95 4.32
C ILE A 98 12.04 -5.22 3.49
N ASN A 99 13.10 -6.02 3.29
CA ASN A 99 13.03 -7.27 2.53
C ASN A 99 12.62 -7.12 1.04
N GLY A 100 12.84 -5.95 0.46
CA GLY A 100 12.54 -5.72 -0.95
C GLY A 100 11.07 -5.55 -1.29
N LEU A 101 10.23 -5.26 -0.28
CA LEU A 101 8.82 -4.94 -0.47
C LEU A 101 8.68 -3.68 -1.30
N ARG A 102 8.10 -3.78 -2.49
CA ARG A 102 7.95 -2.64 -3.39
C ARG A 102 6.60 -1.97 -3.20
N GLU A 103 6.59 -0.65 -3.16
CA GLU A 103 5.38 0.15 -3.10
C GLU A 103 4.38 -0.22 -4.21
N THR A 104 4.88 -0.39 -5.43
CA THR A 104 4.05 -0.72 -6.59
C THR A 104 3.20 -1.98 -6.42
N ASP A 105 3.73 -3.00 -5.70
CA ASP A 105 3.01 -4.26 -5.44
C ASP A 105 1.86 -4.04 -4.45
N ILE A 106 2.13 -3.27 -3.38
CA ILE A 106 1.14 -2.95 -2.34
C ILE A 106 0.00 -2.12 -2.92
N VAL A 107 0.34 -1.01 -3.57
CA VAL A 107 -0.67 -0.07 -4.05
C VAL A 107 -1.54 -0.64 -5.17
N LEU A 108 -0.99 -1.57 -5.96
CA LEU A 108 -1.78 -2.28 -6.98
C LEU A 108 -2.83 -3.17 -6.32
N GLU A 109 -2.47 -3.92 -5.30
CA GLU A 109 -3.39 -4.83 -4.62
C GLU A 109 -4.45 -4.06 -3.83
N VAL A 110 -4.06 -3.04 -3.07
CA VAL A 110 -4.99 -2.14 -2.38
C VAL A 110 -5.98 -1.52 -3.37
N SER A 111 -5.50 -1.02 -4.51
CA SER A 111 -6.34 -0.39 -5.53
C SER A 111 -7.36 -1.35 -6.14
N LYS A 112 -6.99 -2.61 -6.37
CA LYS A 112 -7.92 -3.65 -6.84
C LYS A 112 -9.02 -3.92 -5.82
N ASN A 113 -8.66 -4.07 -4.55
CA ASN A 113 -9.60 -4.30 -3.47
C ASN A 113 -10.58 -3.14 -3.33
N VAL A 114 -10.08 -1.90 -3.31
CA VAL A 114 -10.93 -0.69 -3.29
C VAL A 114 -11.88 -0.66 -4.49
N SER A 115 -11.37 -1.01 -5.68
CA SER A 115 -12.20 -1.08 -6.90
C SER A 115 -13.31 -2.11 -6.77
N GLU A 116 -13.02 -3.29 -6.24
CA GLU A 116 -14.00 -4.35 -6.03
C GLU A 116 -15.08 -3.91 -5.03
N PHE A 117 -14.70 -3.36 -3.88
CA PHE A 117 -15.64 -2.86 -2.88
C PHE A 117 -16.57 -1.80 -3.43
N LEU A 118 -16.02 -0.79 -4.09
CA LEU A 118 -16.82 0.27 -4.69
C LEU A 118 -17.80 -0.28 -5.73
N THR A 119 -17.36 -1.26 -6.52
CA THR A 119 -18.20 -1.90 -7.54
C THR A 119 -19.36 -2.68 -6.89
N LYS A 120 -19.11 -3.41 -5.81
CA LYS A 120 -20.15 -4.09 -5.02
C LYS A 120 -21.20 -3.11 -4.47
N LYS A 121 -20.81 -1.85 -4.25
CA LYS A 121 -21.70 -0.77 -3.78
C LYS A 121 -22.37 0.04 -4.90
N GLY A 122 -22.22 -0.38 -6.15
CA GLY A 122 -22.83 0.25 -7.31
C GLY A 122 -22.02 1.37 -7.97
N VAL A 123 -20.81 1.65 -7.47
CA VAL A 123 -19.94 2.66 -8.05
C VAL A 123 -19.18 2.08 -9.26
N LYS A 124 -19.18 2.77 -10.37
CA LYS A 124 -18.35 2.40 -11.52
C LYS A 124 -16.90 2.77 -11.27
N THR A 125 -15.99 1.80 -11.33
CA THR A 125 -14.56 2.02 -11.10
C THR A 125 -13.72 1.84 -12.35
N ILE A 126 -12.66 2.62 -12.46
CA ILE A 126 -11.67 2.55 -13.54
C ILE A 126 -10.27 2.58 -12.90
N LEU A 127 -9.54 1.49 -13.02
CA LEU A 127 -8.12 1.44 -12.63
C LEU A 127 -7.25 2.01 -13.75
N THR A 128 -6.29 2.87 -13.45
CA THR A 128 -5.33 3.39 -14.45
C THR A 128 -4.47 2.26 -14.99
N ARG A 129 -4.00 1.36 -14.11
CA ARG A 129 -3.36 0.09 -14.45
C ARG A 129 -3.99 -1.06 -13.66
N LYS A 130 -4.06 -2.25 -14.27
CA LYS A 130 -4.62 -3.47 -13.66
C LYS A 130 -3.55 -4.53 -13.38
N HIS A 131 -2.37 -4.31 -13.91
CA HIS A 131 -1.23 -5.22 -13.83
C HIS A 131 0.04 -4.44 -13.51
N GLU A 132 1.08 -5.17 -13.14
CA GLU A 132 2.41 -4.61 -13.01
C GLU A 132 2.92 -4.22 -14.41
N ARG A 133 3.02 -2.93 -14.64
CA ARG A 133 3.50 -2.35 -15.90
C ARG A 133 3.94 -0.91 -15.69
N THR A 134 4.88 -0.45 -16.47
CA THR A 134 5.25 0.97 -16.54
C THR A 134 4.08 1.78 -17.09
N LEU A 135 3.72 2.84 -16.39
CA LEU A 135 2.68 3.76 -16.81
C LEU A 135 3.05 5.18 -16.36
N ASP A 136 3.39 6.02 -17.32
CA ASP A 136 3.75 7.41 -17.09
C ASP A 136 2.59 8.23 -16.50
N LEU A 137 2.90 9.40 -15.95
CA LEU A 137 1.93 10.27 -15.29
C LEU A 137 0.87 10.80 -16.26
N GLN A 138 1.28 11.21 -17.48
CA GLN A 138 0.36 11.76 -18.47
C GLN A 138 -0.74 10.76 -18.89
N PRO A 139 -0.46 9.50 -19.26
CA PRO A 139 -1.48 8.50 -19.56
C PRO A 139 -2.48 8.26 -18.43
N ARG A 140 -2.06 8.34 -17.15
CA ARG A 140 -2.95 8.22 -15.99
C ARG A 140 -4.01 9.31 -16.00
N VAL A 141 -3.56 10.56 -16.15
CA VAL A 141 -4.42 11.74 -16.22
C VAL A 141 -5.32 11.70 -17.45
N THR A 142 -4.77 11.37 -18.61
CA THR A 142 -5.54 11.27 -19.85
C THR A 142 -6.67 10.27 -19.72
N LYS A 143 -6.39 9.10 -19.14
CA LYS A 143 -7.40 8.08 -18.90
C LYS A 143 -8.50 8.58 -17.95
N ALA A 144 -8.10 9.28 -16.87
CA ALA A 144 -9.04 9.84 -15.91
C ALA A 144 -9.95 10.88 -16.58
N ASN A 145 -9.37 11.87 -17.24
CA ASN A 145 -10.11 12.97 -17.86
C ASN A 145 -11.05 12.48 -18.98
N ASN A 146 -10.57 11.58 -19.85
CA ASN A 146 -11.39 11.01 -20.92
C ASN A 146 -12.53 10.15 -20.39
N SER A 147 -12.40 9.58 -19.20
CA SER A 147 -13.45 8.76 -18.60
C SER A 147 -14.64 9.59 -18.09
N LYS A 148 -14.49 10.91 -17.95
CA LYS A 148 -15.46 11.77 -17.29
C LYS A 148 -15.85 11.26 -15.91
N ALA A 149 -14.84 10.91 -15.10
CA ALA A 149 -15.04 10.43 -13.75
C ALA A 149 -15.42 11.58 -12.81
N ASP A 150 -16.17 11.25 -11.75
CA ASP A 150 -16.58 12.20 -10.72
C ASP A 150 -15.44 12.53 -9.76
N VAL A 151 -14.57 11.53 -9.48
CA VAL A 151 -13.39 11.70 -8.62
C VAL A 151 -12.21 10.86 -9.11
N PHE A 152 -11.02 11.31 -8.75
CA PHE A 152 -9.74 10.62 -8.97
C PHE A 152 -9.04 10.40 -7.63
N VAL A 153 -8.60 9.16 -7.38
CA VAL A 153 -7.86 8.80 -6.17
C VAL A 153 -6.59 8.06 -6.57
N SER A 154 -5.43 8.69 -6.35
CA SER A 154 -4.12 8.04 -6.48
C SER A 154 -3.73 7.41 -5.14
N ILE A 155 -3.24 6.19 -5.18
CA ILE A 155 -2.87 5.41 -3.98
C ILE A 155 -1.38 5.15 -4.03
N HIS A 156 -0.71 5.57 -2.97
CA HIS A 156 0.72 5.46 -2.74
C HIS A 156 0.99 4.88 -1.35
N ALA A 157 2.24 4.55 -1.07
CA ALA A 157 2.72 4.16 0.26
C ALA A 157 4.12 4.77 0.44
N ASN A 158 4.13 5.96 0.99
CA ASN A 158 5.32 6.80 1.11
C ASN A 158 6.45 6.13 1.89
N ALA A 159 7.68 6.53 1.60
CA ALA A 159 8.85 6.20 2.41
C ALA A 159 9.75 7.40 2.62
N THR A 160 10.46 7.39 3.74
CA THR A 160 11.49 8.37 4.00
C THR A 160 12.83 7.92 3.46
N ARG A 161 13.65 8.88 3.06
CA ARG A 161 15.05 8.59 2.74
C ARG A 161 15.81 8.23 4.02
N GLY A 162 16.53 7.12 3.99
CA GLY A 162 17.34 6.63 5.12
C GLY A 162 16.52 5.85 6.16
N LYS A 163 17.16 5.56 7.28
CA LYS A 163 16.57 4.79 8.39
C LYS A 163 15.80 5.69 9.35
N ARG A 164 14.66 6.21 8.91
CA ARG A 164 13.76 7.05 9.70
C ARG A 164 12.50 6.26 10.07
N GLU A 165 12.66 5.28 10.96
CA GLU A 165 11.57 4.42 11.46
C GLU A 165 10.51 5.21 12.25
N ASP A 166 10.89 6.40 12.74
CA ASP A 166 10.01 7.34 13.44
C ASP A 166 9.00 8.04 12.51
N VAL A 167 9.23 8.01 11.20
CA VAL A 167 8.36 8.67 10.23
C VAL A 167 7.41 7.66 9.59
N ASN A 168 6.20 7.63 10.09
CA ASN A 168 5.11 6.81 9.59
C ASN A 168 3.77 7.55 9.73
N GLY A 169 2.70 7.02 9.15
CA GLY A 169 1.35 7.57 9.28
C GLY A 169 0.74 8.07 7.98
N LEU A 170 -0.52 8.41 8.05
CA LEU A 170 -1.36 8.78 6.89
C LEU A 170 -1.15 10.24 6.48
N GLU A 171 -0.89 10.46 5.21
CA GLU A 171 -0.95 11.77 4.55
C GLU A 171 -1.95 11.74 3.40
N THR A 172 -2.69 12.82 3.19
CA THR A 172 -3.57 12.95 2.03
C THR A 172 -3.33 14.28 1.35
N TYR A 173 -3.09 14.22 0.05
CA TYR A 173 -2.75 15.38 -0.75
C TYR A 173 -3.86 15.78 -1.70
N TYR A 174 -4.08 17.09 -1.83
CA TYR A 174 -4.93 17.72 -2.86
C TYR A 174 -4.19 18.86 -3.54
N TYR A 175 -4.65 19.29 -4.69
CA TYR A 175 -3.99 20.40 -5.39
C TYR A 175 -4.70 21.74 -5.17
N SER A 176 -5.96 21.85 -5.54
CA SER A 176 -6.71 23.11 -5.48
C SER A 176 -8.22 22.88 -5.41
N GLY A 177 -8.92 23.96 -5.06
CA GLY A 177 -10.38 23.99 -5.03
C GLY A 177 -11.01 23.36 -3.78
N SER A 178 -12.21 23.81 -3.45
CA SER A 178 -12.98 23.34 -2.29
C SER A 178 -13.33 21.86 -2.41
N ASN A 179 -13.65 21.39 -3.61
CA ASN A 179 -14.04 20.00 -3.84
C ASN A 179 -12.87 19.02 -3.65
N GLY A 180 -11.65 19.40 -4.08
CA GLY A 180 -10.45 18.60 -3.83
C GLY A 180 -10.13 18.47 -2.34
N TYR A 181 -10.21 19.57 -1.60
CA TYR A 181 -10.03 19.59 -0.15
C TYR A 181 -11.11 18.76 0.58
N SER A 182 -12.39 18.92 0.20
CA SER A 182 -13.49 18.16 0.81
C SER A 182 -13.34 16.67 0.58
N LEU A 183 -12.92 16.25 -0.62
CA LEU A 183 -12.64 14.85 -0.93
C LEU A 183 -11.48 14.33 -0.06
N ALA A 184 -10.37 15.08 0.01
CA ALA A 184 -9.22 14.72 0.84
C ALA A 184 -9.63 14.57 2.31
N LYS A 185 -10.40 15.53 2.85
CA LYS A 185 -10.87 15.51 4.24
C LYS A 185 -11.72 14.28 4.55
N ASN A 186 -12.63 13.93 3.66
CA ASN A 186 -13.50 12.78 3.87
C ASN A 186 -12.73 11.46 3.80
N ILE A 187 -11.89 11.27 2.79
CA ILE A 187 -11.07 10.06 2.66
C ILE A 187 -10.11 9.92 3.84
N HIS A 188 -9.37 10.97 4.16
CA HIS A 188 -8.41 10.99 5.26
C HIS A 188 -9.07 10.62 6.60
N LYS A 189 -10.20 11.26 6.91
CA LYS A 189 -10.96 10.95 8.13
C LYS A 189 -11.38 9.47 8.20
N GLN A 190 -11.89 8.91 7.10
CA GLN A 190 -12.36 7.53 7.10
C GLN A 190 -11.21 6.52 7.22
N ILE A 191 -10.07 6.80 6.61
CA ILE A 191 -8.88 5.94 6.76
C ILE A 191 -8.38 5.98 8.21
N LEU A 192 -8.31 7.14 8.87
CA LEU A 192 -7.92 7.24 10.28
C LEU A 192 -8.90 6.51 11.21
N ILE A 193 -10.20 6.54 10.91
CA ILE A 193 -11.18 5.76 11.69
C ILE A 193 -10.92 4.26 11.52
N ALA A 194 -10.67 3.80 10.29
CA ALA A 194 -10.40 2.40 10.00
C ALA A 194 -9.03 1.93 10.49
N SER A 195 -8.06 2.83 10.59
CA SER A 195 -6.68 2.57 11.02
C SER A 195 -6.32 3.49 12.20
N SER A 196 -6.98 3.28 13.32
CA SER A 196 -6.84 4.13 14.52
C SER A 196 -5.43 4.15 15.12
N GLN A 197 -4.57 3.21 14.76
CA GLN A 197 -3.17 3.15 15.18
C GLN A 197 -2.23 3.95 14.25
N SER A 198 -2.69 4.37 13.08
CA SER A 198 -1.87 5.14 12.15
C SER A 198 -1.76 6.59 12.62
N PRO A 199 -0.54 7.12 12.77
CA PRO A 199 -0.36 8.54 13.06
C PRO A 199 -1.00 9.42 11.98
N ASP A 200 -1.67 10.47 12.42
CA ASP A 200 -2.21 11.49 11.52
C ASP A 200 -1.12 12.49 11.14
N ARG A 201 -0.70 12.47 9.87
CA ARG A 201 0.27 13.42 9.30
C ARG A 201 -0.40 14.55 8.51
N GLY A 202 -1.72 14.53 8.45
CA GLY A 202 -2.56 15.61 7.97
C GLY A 202 -2.82 15.63 6.48
N ILE A 203 -3.67 16.59 6.14
CA ILE A 203 -4.08 16.87 4.77
C ILE A 203 -3.22 18.03 4.24
N LYS A 204 -2.59 17.85 3.09
CA LYS A 204 -1.60 18.79 2.56
C LYS A 204 -1.92 19.21 1.13
N LYS A 205 -1.63 20.46 0.83
CA LYS A 205 -1.67 20.95 -0.55
C LYS A 205 -0.36 20.59 -1.26
N SER A 206 -0.46 19.96 -2.45
CA SER A 206 0.71 19.60 -3.24
C SER A 206 0.47 19.75 -4.74
N ARG A 207 1.56 19.84 -5.50
CA ARG A 207 1.56 20.01 -6.96
C ARG A 207 1.84 18.69 -7.70
N PHE A 208 1.58 17.55 -7.10
CA PHE A 208 1.75 16.27 -7.80
C PHE A 208 1.01 16.28 -9.14
N TYR A 209 1.67 15.80 -10.17
CA TYR A 209 1.19 15.92 -11.55
C TYR A 209 -0.23 15.37 -11.71
N VAL A 210 -0.48 14.17 -11.19
CA VAL A 210 -1.75 13.47 -11.35
C VAL A 210 -2.93 14.20 -10.72
N ILE A 211 -2.78 14.78 -9.53
CA ILE A 211 -3.86 15.54 -8.89
C ILE A 211 -3.99 16.96 -9.44
N ARG A 212 -2.89 17.55 -9.95
CA ARG A 212 -2.89 18.89 -10.52
C ARG A 212 -3.52 18.94 -11.92
N LYS A 213 -3.37 17.89 -12.71
CA LYS A 213 -3.81 17.81 -14.10
C LYS A 213 -5.14 17.09 -14.30
N SER A 214 -5.69 16.48 -13.27
CA SER A 214 -7.04 15.93 -13.29
C SER A 214 -8.09 17.02 -13.35
N SER A 215 -9.11 16.84 -14.18
CA SER A 215 -10.20 17.80 -14.39
C SER A 215 -11.32 17.68 -13.34
N MET A 216 -11.34 16.59 -12.60
CA MET A 216 -12.27 16.31 -11.50
C MET A 216 -11.59 16.52 -10.14
N PRO A 217 -12.34 16.54 -9.02
CA PRO A 217 -11.77 16.44 -7.67
C PRO A 217 -10.80 15.29 -7.58
N ALA A 218 -9.57 15.58 -7.16
CA ALA A 218 -8.47 14.62 -7.19
C ALA A 218 -7.66 14.67 -5.90
N VAL A 219 -7.31 13.49 -5.39
CA VAL A 219 -6.47 13.31 -4.20
C VAL A 219 -5.39 12.26 -4.44
N LEU A 220 -4.33 12.36 -3.63
CA LEU A 220 -3.30 11.34 -3.52
C LEU A 220 -3.18 10.98 -2.04
N VAL A 221 -3.25 9.70 -1.74
CA VAL A 221 -3.18 9.12 -0.40
C VAL A 221 -1.84 8.42 -0.25
N GLU A 222 -1.16 8.71 0.86
CA GLU A 222 0.12 8.15 1.27
C GLU A 222 0.01 7.45 2.61
#